data_cc8d1b9f19a9331bde81d8e8723b74b3
#
_entry.id   cc8d1b9f19a9331bde81d8e8723b74b3
#
_cell.length_a   1.000
_cell.length_b   1.000
_cell.length_c   1.000
_cell.angle_alpha   90.00
_cell.angle_beta   90.00
_cell.angle_gamma   90.00
#
_symmetry.space_group_name_H-M   'P 1'
#
loop_
_entity.id
_entity.type
_entity.pdbx_description
1 polymer ?
#
loop_
_entity_poly.entity_id
_entity_poly.type
_entity_poly.pdbx_seq_one_letter_code
_entity_poly.pdbx_strand_id
1 'polypeptide(L)'
;MFCTDGAAWVYRLERSYTWDSGLAIPADLVFRDAKGKVRLVIETTGRMTVMRGYSWNGCSPKFCLFDILIGTPDGVVHVGTGRPKAYFASLVHDALYQFLPLSAPLTRGDADRVFLRLLAESNFAPRRLYWLAVRLFGWIVRMGQQRARKWEGTREAL
;
A
#
# COMPACT_ATOMS: atom_id res chain seq x y z
N MET A 1 9.73 0.08 -26.60
CA MET A 1 9.16 -1.23 -26.22
C MET A 1 8.68 -1.06 -24.79
N PHE A 2 7.39 -1.18 -24.54
CA PHE A 2 6.87 -1.07 -23.17
C PHE A 2 7.02 -2.44 -22.52
N CYS A 3 7.42 -2.48 -21.23
CA CYS A 3 7.34 -3.74 -20.48
C CYS A 3 5.87 -4.17 -20.45
N THR A 4 5.49 -5.08 -21.31
CA THR A 4 4.12 -5.57 -21.47
C THR A 4 3.78 -6.71 -20.54
N ASP A 5 4.76 -7.24 -19.82
CA ASP A 5 4.52 -8.29 -18.84
C ASP A 5 3.89 -7.68 -17.60
N GLY A 6 2.67 -8.12 -17.33
CA GLY A 6 1.83 -7.62 -16.27
C GLY A 6 2.61 -7.49 -14.96
N ALA A 7 2.41 -6.40 -14.28
CA ALA A 7 3.14 -5.98 -13.07
C ALA A 7 3.53 -7.17 -12.19
N ALA A 8 4.77 -7.63 -12.36
CA ALA A 8 5.30 -8.70 -11.53
C ALA A 8 5.29 -8.19 -10.07
N TRP A 9 4.59 -8.90 -9.19
CA TRP A 9 4.61 -8.60 -7.78
C TRP A 9 6.03 -8.79 -7.26
N VAL A 10 6.63 -7.72 -6.76
CA VAL A 10 8.02 -7.73 -6.28
C VAL A 10 8.12 -8.37 -4.90
N TYR A 11 7.09 -8.16 -4.08
CA TYR A 11 7.02 -8.67 -2.71
C TYR A 11 5.78 -9.50 -2.47
N ARG A 12 5.92 -10.47 -1.57
CA ARG A 12 4.80 -11.24 -0.99
C ARG A 12 4.99 -11.32 0.52
N LEU A 13 3.94 -11.00 1.26
CA LEU A 13 3.97 -10.99 2.72
C LEU A 13 3.95 -12.43 3.26
N GLU A 14 5.01 -12.84 3.95
CA GLU A 14 5.15 -14.19 4.50
C GLU A 14 4.38 -14.40 5.81
N ARG A 15 4.24 -13.35 6.61
CA ARG A 15 3.49 -13.31 7.88
C ARG A 15 2.63 -12.07 7.90
N SER A 16 1.44 -12.14 8.52
CA SER A 16 0.60 -10.94 8.69
C SER A 16 1.37 -9.84 9.40
N TYR A 17 1.20 -8.62 8.93
CA TYR A 17 1.82 -7.42 9.49
C TYR A 17 0.75 -6.57 10.14
N THR A 18 0.92 -6.30 11.42
CA THR A 18 0.03 -5.46 12.21
C THR A 18 0.75 -4.18 12.63
N TRP A 19 0.07 -3.05 12.48
CA TRP A 19 0.58 -1.75 12.86
C TRP A 19 -0.55 -0.89 13.42
N ASP A 20 -0.23 -0.08 14.43
CA ASP A 20 -1.19 0.80 15.09
C ASP A 20 -1.12 2.20 14.49
N SER A 21 -2.14 2.55 13.71
CA SER A 21 -2.21 3.86 13.06
C SER A 21 -2.72 4.98 13.97
N GLY A 22 -3.40 4.64 15.06
CA GLY A 22 -4.11 5.60 15.90
C GLY A 22 -5.26 6.34 15.20
N LEU A 23 -5.66 5.90 13.99
CA LEU A 23 -6.79 6.46 13.27
C LEU A 23 -8.07 5.76 13.71
N ALA A 24 -8.77 6.29 14.70
CA ALA A 24 -10.04 5.75 15.13
C ALA A 24 -11.08 5.78 14.00
N ILE A 25 -11.79 4.68 13.82
CA ILE A 25 -12.89 4.51 12.86
C ILE A 25 -14.14 4.00 13.61
N PRO A 26 -15.36 4.26 13.07
CA PRO A 26 -16.61 3.98 13.78
C PRO A 26 -16.93 2.48 13.91
N ALA A 27 -16.37 1.63 13.08
CA ALA A 27 -16.58 0.19 13.10
C ALA A 27 -15.36 -0.56 12.53
N ASP A 28 -15.16 -1.79 12.94
CA ASP A 28 -14.13 -2.65 12.37
C ASP A 28 -14.43 -2.93 10.89
N LEU A 29 -13.41 -2.87 10.05
CA LEU A 29 -13.51 -3.08 8.61
C LEU A 29 -12.69 -4.29 8.19
N VAL A 30 -13.32 -5.22 7.49
CA VAL A 30 -12.65 -6.39 6.92
C VAL A 30 -12.77 -6.34 5.39
N PHE A 31 -11.63 -6.37 4.73
CA PHE A 31 -11.53 -6.31 3.27
C PHE A 31 -11.10 -7.66 2.71
N ARG A 32 -11.87 -8.15 1.75
CA ARG A 32 -11.64 -9.44 1.08
C ARG A 32 -11.32 -9.23 -0.39
N ASP A 33 -10.51 -10.11 -0.95
CA ASP A 33 -10.31 -10.16 -2.40
C ASP A 33 -11.50 -10.87 -3.10
N ALA A 34 -11.45 -10.91 -4.43
CA ALA A 34 -12.47 -11.57 -5.27
C ALA A 34 -12.69 -13.07 -4.95
N LYS A 35 -11.73 -13.71 -4.30
CA LYS A 35 -11.81 -15.11 -3.86
C LYS A 35 -12.31 -15.25 -2.40
N GLY A 36 -12.80 -14.17 -1.81
CA GLY A 36 -13.30 -14.12 -0.43
C GLY A 36 -12.20 -14.15 0.65
N LYS A 37 -10.92 -14.13 0.28
CA LYS A 37 -9.83 -14.17 1.25
C LYS A 37 -9.61 -12.80 1.89
N VAL A 38 -9.56 -12.75 3.22
CA VAL A 38 -9.24 -11.51 3.96
C VAL A 38 -7.83 -11.04 3.60
N ARG A 39 -7.70 -9.76 3.27
CA ARG A 39 -6.44 -9.12 2.87
C ARG A 39 -6.03 -7.99 3.80
N LEU A 40 -6.99 -7.24 4.31
CA LEU A 40 -6.77 -6.12 5.22
C LEU A 40 -7.88 -6.12 6.28
N VAL A 41 -7.50 -5.87 7.52
CA VAL A 41 -8.40 -5.60 8.64
C VAL A 41 -8.01 -4.27 9.25
N ILE A 42 -8.99 -3.43 9.54
CA ILE A 42 -8.80 -2.16 10.26
C ILE A 42 -9.77 -2.17 11.44
N GLU A 43 -9.23 -2.17 12.65
CA GLU A 43 -10.02 -2.16 13.89
C GLU A 43 -10.42 -0.72 14.26
N THR A 44 -11.47 -0.59 15.06
CA THR A 44 -11.95 0.71 15.60
C THR A 44 -10.87 1.50 16.32
N THR A 45 -9.90 0.82 16.92
CA THR A 45 -8.71 1.41 17.56
C THR A 45 -7.73 2.06 16.56
N GLY A 46 -7.92 1.81 15.26
CA GLY A 46 -6.97 2.20 14.21
C GLY A 46 -5.85 1.19 13.98
N ARG A 47 -5.92 0.02 14.61
CA ARG A 47 -4.98 -1.07 14.33
C ARG A 47 -5.26 -1.63 12.94
N MET A 48 -4.23 -1.67 12.11
CA MET A 48 -4.29 -2.15 10.72
C MET A 48 -3.51 -3.45 10.60
N THR A 49 -4.14 -4.50 10.07
CA THR A 49 -3.48 -5.79 9.83
C THR A 49 -3.58 -6.15 8.36
N VAL A 50 -2.43 -6.17 7.68
CA VAL A 50 -2.31 -6.74 6.32
C VAL A 50 -2.03 -8.22 6.44
N MET A 51 -2.86 -9.03 5.80
CA MET A 51 -2.85 -10.48 5.96
C MET A 51 -1.74 -11.15 5.16
N ARG A 52 -1.21 -12.25 5.71
CA ARG A 52 -0.25 -13.13 5.03
C ARG A 52 -0.70 -13.45 3.60
N GLY A 53 0.28 -13.44 2.68
CA GLY A 53 0.06 -13.75 1.26
C GLY A 53 -0.44 -12.53 0.45
N TYR A 54 -0.51 -11.34 1.04
CA TYR A 54 -0.67 -10.10 0.28
C TYR A 54 0.57 -9.86 -0.58
N SER A 55 0.37 -9.41 -1.81
CA SER A 55 1.45 -9.13 -2.76
C SER A 55 1.37 -7.69 -3.25
N TRP A 56 2.52 -7.01 -3.35
CA TRP A 56 2.60 -5.61 -3.79
C TRP A 56 3.93 -5.32 -4.51
N ASN A 57 4.03 -4.15 -5.12
CA ASN A 57 5.17 -3.78 -5.97
C ASN A 57 6.24 -2.92 -5.28
N GLY A 58 6.15 -2.70 -3.97
CA GLY A 58 7.00 -1.77 -3.25
C GLY A 58 6.59 -0.31 -3.47
N CYS A 59 7.51 0.65 -3.30
CA CYS A 59 7.20 2.06 -3.50
C CYS A 59 6.82 2.37 -4.95
N SER A 60 5.69 3.03 -5.14
CA SER A 60 5.21 3.54 -6.43
C SER A 60 5.29 5.08 -6.44
N PRO A 61 5.44 5.77 -7.59
CA PRO A 61 5.39 5.21 -8.94
C PRO A 61 6.71 4.54 -9.38
N LYS A 62 6.58 3.40 -10.04
CA LYS A 62 7.66 2.75 -10.80
C LYS A 62 7.17 2.56 -12.24
N PHE A 63 7.97 2.89 -13.22
CA PHE A 63 7.69 2.65 -14.64
C PHE A 63 8.93 2.15 -15.34
N CYS A 64 8.71 1.29 -16.28
CA CYS A 64 9.74 0.79 -17.15
C CYS A 64 9.80 1.64 -18.43
N LEU A 65 10.97 2.18 -18.73
CA LEU A 65 11.23 2.93 -19.94
C LEU A 65 12.49 2.37 -20.58
N PHE A 66 12.40 1.86 -21.81
CA PHE A 66 13.51 1.22 -22.53
C PHE A 66 14.25 0.16 -21.71
N ASP A 67 13.48 -0.74 -21.04
CA ASP A 67 13.99 -1.78 -20.13
C ASP A 67 14.73 -1.25 -18.87
N ILE A 68 14.68 0.06 -18.61
CA ILE A 68 15.17 0.66 -17.40
C ILE A 68 14.00 0.91 -16.45
N LEU A 69 14.08 0.35 -15.24
CA LEU A 69 13.10 0.63 -14.19
C LEU A 69 13.37 2.00 -13.57
N ILE A 70 12.53 2.98 -13.89
CA ILE A 70 12.59 4.33 -13.34
C ILE A 70 11.49 4.46 -12.29
N GLY A 71 11.82 5.03 -11.13
CA GLY A 71 10.82 5.30 -10.10
C GLY A 71 11.43 5.46 -8.72
N THR A 72 10.56 5.34 -7.70
CA THR A 72 10.95 5.46 -6.30
C THR A 72 11.61 4.17 -5.80
N PRO A 73 12.92 4.16 -5.47
CA PRO A 73 13.56 2.99 -4.87
C PRO A 73 12.98 2.72 -3.47
N ASP A 74 12.97 1.45 -3.07
CA ASP A 74 12.41 1.04 -1.75
C ASP A 74 13.32 1.44 -0.56
N GLY A 75 14.44 2.09 -0.85
CA GLY A 75 15.43 2.55 0.12
C GLY A 75 16.45 1.47 0.52
N VAL A 76 17.42 1.88 1.33
CA VAL A 76 18.42 0.97 1.87
C VAL A 76 17.79 -0.02 2.85
N VAL A 77 18.44 -1.16 3.04
CA VAL A 77 17.99 -2.18 4.01
C VAL A 77 18.10 -1.64 5.44
N HIS A 78 17.03 -1.79 6.21
CA HIS A 78 17.01 -1.47 7.64
C HIS A 78 17.65 -2.63 8.41
N VAL A 79 18.70 -2.34 9.19
CA VAL A 79 19.51 -3.35 9.89
C VAL A 79 18.67 -4.25 10.80
N GLY A 80 17.71 -3.67 11.53
CA GLY A 80 16.89 -4.43 12.49
C GLY A 80 15.84 -5.34 11.87
N THR A 81 15.41 -5.07 10.62
CA THR A 81 14.34 -5.85 9.96
C THR A 81 14.83 -6.67 8.76
N GLY A 82 16.03 -6.41 8.25
CA GLY A 82 16.53 -7.01 7.02
C GLY A 82 15.72 -6.66 5.76
N ARG A 83 14.83 -5.65 5.83
CA ARG A 83 13.94 -5.23 4.74
C ARG A 83 14.28 -3.79 4.33
N PRO A 84 13.97 -3.38 3.08
CA PRO A 84 14.09 -1.98 2.69
C PRO A 84 13.30 -1.06 3.63
N LYS A 85 13.79 0.14 3.89
CA LYS A 85 13.15 1.09 4.84
C LYS A 85 11.71 1.42 4.47
N ALA A 86 11.38 1.47 3.19
CA ALA A 86 10.03 1.74 2.71
C ALA A 86 9.13 0.48 2.61
N TYR A 87 9.63 -0.70 2.97
CA TYR A 87 8.94 -1.98 2.81
C TYR A 87 7.54 -2.00 3.46
N PHE A 88 7.45 -1.71 4.75
CA PHE A 88 6.17 -1.73 5.47
C PHE A 88 5.30 -0.53 5.12
N ALA A 89 5.90 0.63 4.84
CA ALA A 89 5.18 1.82 4.42
C ALA A 89 4.47 1.57 3.07
N SER A 90 5.19 1.02 2.09
CA SER A 90 4.59 0.68 0.79
C SER A 90 3.56 -0.44 0.90
N LEU A 91 3.78 -1.47 1.73
CA LEU A 91 2.84 -2.55 1.99
C LEU A 91 1.47 -2.02 2.45
N VAL A 92 1.46 -1.22 3.52
CA VAL A 92 0.21 -0.70 4.10
C VAL A 92 -0.44 0.31 3.17
N HIS A 93 0.35 1.17 2.52
CA HIS A 93 -0.15 2.14 1.55
C HIS A 93 -0.83 1.45 0.36
N ASP A 94 -0.20 0.45 -0.24
CA ASP A 94 -0.75 -0.29 -1.38
C ASP A 94 -2.02 -1.07 -0.97
N ALA A 95 -2.04 -1.67 0.23
CA ALA A 95 -3.22 -2.33 0.75
C ALA A 95 -4.38 -1.34 0.94
N LEU A 96 -4.14 -0.17 1.54
CA LEU A 96 -5.16 0.88 1.68
C LEU A 96 -5.64 1.37 0.32
N TYR A 97 -4.74 1.67 -0.62
CA TYR A 97 -5.11 2.14 -1.96
C TYR A 97 -5.92 1.12 -2.76
N GLN A 98 -5.62 -0.14 -2.62
CA GLN A 98 -6.37 -1.21 -3.27
C GLN A 98 -7.83 -1.24 -2.82
N PHE A 99 -8.08 -0.97 -1.53
CA PHE A 99 -9.40 -1.03 -0.91
C PHE A 99 -10.07 0.34 -0.71
N LEU A 100 -9.43 1.44 -1.11
CA LEU A 100 -9.94 2.81 -0.93
C LEU A 100 -11.38 3.04 -1.39
N PRO A 101 -11.86 2.49 -2.52
CA PRO A 101 -13.26 2.65 -2.91
C PRO A 101 -14.26 2.10 -1.89
N LEU A 102 -13.80 1.17 -1.02
CA LEU A 102 -14.60 0.50 0.00
C LEU A 102 -14.22 0.93 1.42
N SER A 103 -13.19 1.76 1.58
CA SER A 103 -12.57 2.04 2.89
C SER A 103 -13.18 3.24 3.63
N ALA A 104 -14.31 3.80 3.17
CA ALA A 104 -14.99 4.83 3.96
C ALA A 104 -15.17 4.35 5.43
N PRO A 105 -14.84 5.16 6.44
CA PRO A 105 -14.62 6.61 6.35
C PRO A 105 -13.19 7.05 6.01
N LEU A 106 -12.25 6.13 5.75
CA LEU A 106 -10.88 6.49 5.42
C LEU A 106 -10.78 7.09 4.02
N THR A 107 -9.98 8.15 3.91
CA THR A 107 -9.73 8.85 2.67
C THR A 107 -8.36 8.53 2.09
N ARG A 108 -8.13 8.89 0.83
CA ARG A 108 -6.78 8.86 0.23
C ARG A 108 -5.77 9.67 1.06
N GLY A 109 -6.22 10.82 1.59
CA GLY A 109 -5.36 11.65 2.45
C GLY A 109 -4.92 10.93 3.72
N ASP A 110 -5.78 10.05 4.26
CA ASP A 110 -5.43 9.21 5.42
C ASP A 110 -4.41 8.15 5.03
N ALA A 111 -4.59 7.46 3.90
CA ALA A 111 -3.63 6.49 3.40
C ALA A 111 -2.24 7.12 3.16
N ASP A 112 -2.20 8.32 2.56
CA ASP A 112 -0.94 9.05 2.34
C ASP A 112 -0.29 9.51 3.66
N ARG A 113 -1.08 9.85 4.69
CA ARG A 113 -0.57 10.17 6.04
C ARG A 113 -0.01 8.95 6.75
N VAL A 114 -0.68 7.81 6.65
CA VAL A 114 -0.20 6.51 7.13
C VAL A 114 1.16 6.17 6.50
N PHE A 115 1.27 6.33 5.18
CA PHE A 115 2.52 6.14 4.45
C PHE A 115 3.67 7.00 5.00
N LEU A 116 3.42 8.32 5.13
CA LEU A 116 4.42 9.26 5.67
C LEU A 116 4.86 8.87 7.08
N ARG A 117 3.92 8.45 7.94
CA ARG A 117 4.21 8.06 9.31
C ARG A 117 5.08 6.79 9.37
N LEU A 118 4.74 5.76 8.62
CA LEU A 118 5.54 4.53 8.54
C LEU A 118 6.95 4.78 7.98
N LEU A 119 7.09 5.68 7.00
CA LEU A 119 8.41 6.12 6.53
C LEU A 119 9.20 6.86 7.61
N ALA A 120 8.53 7.64 8.46
CA ALA A 120 9.18 8.32 9.58
C ALA A 120 9.66 7.32 10.64
N GLU A 121 8.84 6.32 10.99
CA GLU A 121 9.17 5.27 11.95
C GLU A 121 10.35 4.39 11.47
N SER A 122 10.48 4.17 10.17
CA SER A 122 11.63 3.49 9.58
C SER A 122 12.89 4.36 9.44
N ASN A 123 12.82 5.60 9.92
CA ASN A 123 13.90 6.60 9.81
C ASN A 123 14.36 6.83 8.34
N PHE A 124 13.37 6.91 7.43
CA PHE A 124 13.60 7.12 6.01
C PHE A 124 13.76 8.62 5.72
N ALA A 125 14.99 9.05 5.42
CA ALA A 125 15.31 10.48 5.25
C ALA A 125 14.46 11.17 4.15
N PRO A 126 14.29 10.62 2.93
CA PRO A 126 13.53 11.28 1.87
C PRO A 126 11.99 11.12 1.99
N ARG A 127 11.45 10.78 3.18
CA ARG A 127 10.03 10.49 3.40
C ARG A 127 9.07 11.56 2.87
N ARG A 128 9.42 12.86 2.99
CA ARG A 128 8.56 13.96 2.49
C ARG A 128 8.50 13.99 0.97
N LEU A 129 9.62 13.72 0.29
CA LEU A 129 9.66 13.62 -1.16
C LEU A 129 8.80 12.46 -1.67
N TYR A 130 8.89 11.30 -1.01
CA TYR A 130 8.07 10.14 -1.34
C TYR A 130 6.59 10.38 -1.09
N TRP A 131 6.26 11.00 0.04
CA TRP A 131 4.88 11.41 0.32
C TRP A 131 4.34 12.39 -0.74
N LEU A 132 5.13 13.38 -1.15
CA LEU A 132 4.75 14.30 -2.22
C LEU A 132 4.54 13.53 -3.55
N ALA A 133 5.41 12.60 -3.87
CA ALA A 133 5.27 11.77 -5.06
C ALA A 133 3.95 10.99 -5.07
N VAL A 134 3.59 10.29 -3.98
CA VAL A 134 2.30 9.56 -3.92
C VAL A 134 1.10 10.50 -3.97
N ARG A 135 1.20 11.71 -3.40
CA ARG A 135 0.16 12.76 -3.49
C ARG A 135 -0.07 13.24 -4.91
N LEU A 136 0.99 13.49 -5.66
CA LEU A 136 0.93 14.03 -7.02
C LEU A 136 0.58 12.95 -8.06
N PHE A 137 1.15 11.77 -7.93
CA PHE A 137 1.03 10.71 -8.95
C PHE A 137 0.00 9.63 -8.60
N GLY A 138 -0.42 9.50 -7.35
CA GLY A 138 -1.37 8.47 -6.93
C GLY A 138 -2.74 8.57 -7.61
N TRP A 139 -3.15 9.75 -8.14
CA TRP A 139 -4.37 9.88 -8.93
C TRP A 139 -4.19 9.31 -10.36
N ILE A 140 -3.00 9.42 -10.95
CA ILE A 140 -2.68 8.88 -12.28
C ILE A 140 -2.72 7.35 -12.24
N VAL A 141 -2.10 6.74 -11.23
CA VAL A 141 -2.09 5.29 -11.01
C VAL A 141 -3.52 4.77 -10.84
N ARG A 142 -4.36 5.47 -10.08
CA ARG A 142 -5.77 5.12 -9.89
C ARG A 142 -6.58 5.17 -11.19
N MET A 143 -6.38 6.18 -12.04
CA MET A 143 -7.05 6.26 -13.34
C MET A 143 -6.66 5.09 -14.26
N GLY A 144 -5.39 4.68 -14.24
CA GLY A 144 -4.90 3.51 -14.96
C GLY A 144 -5.47 2.20 -14.41
N GLN A 145 -5.53 2.05 -13.09
CA GLN A 145 -6.07 0.84 -12.44
C GLN A 145 -7.58 0.69 -12.56
N GLN A 146 -8.34 1.77 -12.56
CA GLN A 146 -9.80 1.74 -12.80
C GLN A 146 -10.14 1.28 -14.22
N ARG A 147 -9.27 1.54 -15.21
CA ARG A 147 -9.41 1.05 -16.59
C ARG A 147 -8.96 -0.42 -16.75
N ALA A 148 -8.02 -0.88 -15.94
CA ALA A 148 -7.39 -2.20 -16.10
C ALA A 148 -7.99 -3.31 -15.23
N ARG A 149 -8.71 -2.98 -14.15
CA ARG A 149 -9.31 -3.95 -13.23
C ARG A 149 -10.68 -3.48 -12.74
N LYS A 150 -11.74 -4.21 -13.10
CA LYS A 150 -12.94 -4.27 -12.26
C LYS A 150 -12.49 -4.87 -10.92
N TRP A 151 -12.42 -4.04 -9.90
CA TRP A 151 -12.21 -4.50 -8.53
C TRP A 151 -13.45 -5.27 -8.08
N GLU A 152 -13.28 -6.54 -7.76
CA GLU A 152 -14.35 -7.46 -7.32
C GLU A 152 -14.20 -7.83 -5.83
N GLY A 153 -13.72 -6.92 -5.00
CA GLY A 153 -13.59 -7.14 -3.58
C GLY A 153 -14.84 -6.72 -2.79
N THR A 154 -14.98 -7.26 -1.58
CA THR A 154 -16.07 -6.93 -0.64
C THR A 154 -15.52 -6.29 0.63
N ARG A 155 -16.36 -5.49 1.27
CA ARG A 155 -16.15 -4.92 2.59
C ARG A 155 -17.24 -5.45 3.52
N GLU A 156 -16.84 -5.87 4.70
CA GLU A 156 -17.73 -6.17 5.82
C GLU A 156 -17.41 -5.21 6.97
N ALA A 157 -18.43 -4.58 7.55
CA ALA A 157 -18.33 -3.91 8.85
C ALA A 157 -18.79 -4.93 9.90
N LEU A 158 -17.98 -5.13 10.93
CA LEU A 158 -18.26 -6.00 12.05
C LEU A 158 -18.84 -5.22 13.22
#